data_5658211585a4275fa33d954f345073d4
#
_entry.id   5658211585a4275fa33d954f345073d4
#
_cell.length_a   1.000
_cell.length_b   1.000
_cell.length_c   1.000
_cell.angle_alpha   90.00
_cell.angle_beta   90.00
_cell.angle_gamma   90.00
#
_symmetry.space_group_name_H-M   'P 1'
#
loop_
_entity.id
_entity.type
_entity.pdbx_description
1 polymer ?
#
loop_
_entity_poly.entity_id
_entity_poly.type
_entity_poly.pdbx_seq_one_letter_code
_entity_poly.pdbx_strand_id
1 'polypeptide(L)'
;MELTNIGVIKDLFERHGFSFTKSLGQNFLVNPAVCPKIAELGGAKAGVCALEIGTGVGVLTKELAERCEKVIAVEIDTSLKPILEETLADYDNVEIVFADVMETDLAALLAEKAPGMEVVVCANLPYYITSPVIMRVLESRLPVSAMTVMVQKEAADRICAKPGTRDLSLIHISEPTRL
;
A
#
# COMPACT_ATOMS: atom_id res chain seq x y z
N MET A 1 6.11 18.94 3.29
CA MET A 1 7.13 18.55 2.26
C MET A 1 6.41 17.98 1.05
N GLU A 2 6.85 18.34 -0.18
CA GLU A 2 6.21 17.87 -1.43
C GLU A 2 6.91 16.59 -1.94
N LEU A 3 6.46 15.43 -1.48
CA LEU A 3 7.07 14.13 -1.76
C LEU A 3 6.83 13.59 -3.19
N THR A 4 6.12 14.36 -4.04
CA THR A 4 5.96 14.06 -5.47
C THR A 4 6.98 14.80 -6.33
N ASN A 5 7.76 15.73 -5.75
CA ASN A 5 8.81 16.45 -6.42
C ASN A 5 10.12 15.62 -6.44
N ILE A 6 10.60 15.29 -7.64
CA ILE A 6 11.81 14.48 -7.83
C ILE A 6 13.04 15.13 -7.17
N GLY A 7 13.13 16.46 -7.16
CA GLY A 7 14.22 17.17 -6.51
C GLY A 7 14.23 16.97 -4.99
N VAL A 8 13.05 17.01 -4.36
CA VAL A 8 12.88 16.77 -2.94
C VAL A 8 13.22 15.32 -2.58
N ILE A 9 12.79 14.37 -3.40
CA ILE A 9 13.11 12.94 -3.19
C ILE A 9 14.61 12.68 -3.29
N LYS A 10 15.29 13.29 -4.28
CA LYS A 10 16.74 13.16 -4.44
C LYS A 10 17.51 13.75 -3.25
N ASP A 11 17.12 14.93 -2.79
CA ASP A 11 17.70 15.55 -1.61
C ASP A 11 17.51 14.70 -0.35
N LEU A 12 16.32 14.13 -0.14
CA LEU A 12 16.06 13.16 0.93
C LEU A 12 17.01 11.98 0.86
N PHE A 13 17.18 11.38 -0.31
CA PHE A 13 18.05 10.22 -0.49
C PHE A 13 19.52 10.56 -0.23
N GLU A 14 19.98 11.72 -0.71
CA GLU A 14 21.34 12.20 -0.48
C GLU A 14 21.62 12.43 1.02
N ARG A 15 20.72 13.13 1.71
CA ARG A 15 20.85 13.43 3.15
C ARG A 15 20.84 12.19 4.03
N HIS A 16 20.04 11.18 3.68
CA HIS A 16 19.94 9.93 4.44
C HIS A 16 20.87 8.82 3.91
N GLY A 17 21.69 9.08 2.91
CA GLY A 17 22.58 8.08 2.31
C GLY A 17 21.83 6.89 1.70
N PHE A 18 20.57 7.12 1.25
CA PHE A 18 19.75 6.07 0.70
C PHE A 18 20.15 5.75 -0.75
N SER A 19 20.26 4.46 -1.04
CA SER A 19 20.48 3.96 -2.40
C SER A 19 19.38 2.97 -2.80
N PHE A 20 18.91 3.09 -4.04
CA PHE A 20 17.85 2.22 -4.55
C PHE A 20 18.21 0.75 -4.49
N THR A 21 17.35 -0.04 -3.89
CA THR A 21 17.42 -1.49 -3.91
C THR A 21 16.64 -2.01 -5.12
N LYS A 22 17.33 -2.27 -6.22
CA LYS A 22 16.70 -2.73 -7.48
C LYS A 22 15.86 -4.00 -7.33
N SER A 23 16.27 -4.89 -6.44
CA SER A 23 15.56 -6.15 -6.17
C SER A 23 14.18 -5.94 -5.54
N LEU A 24 13.94 -4.80 -4.89
CA LEU A 24 12.64 -4.46 -4.28
C LEU A 24 11.68 -3.77 -5.26
N GLY A 25 12.09 -3.54 -6.51
CA GLY A 25 11.22 -2.98 -7.56
C GLY A 25 10.61 -1.62 -7.19
N GLN A 26 11.31 -0.82 -6.38
CA GLN A 26 10.83 0.44 -5.86
C GLN A 26 10.51 1.43 -6.99
N ASN A 27 9.25 1.85 -7.07
CA ASN A 27 8.76 2.87 -7.99
C ASN A 27 8.10 4.00 -7.18
N PHE A 28 8.78 5.13 -7.09
CA PHE A 28 8.26 6.27 -6.34
C PHE A 28 7.24 7.05 -7.18
N LEU A 29 6.12 7.36 -6.54
CA LEU A 29 5.05 8.13 -7.15
C LEU A 29 5.43 9.60 -7.24
N VAL A 30 5.56 10.10 -8.46
CA VAL A 30 5.89 11.51 -8.74
C VAL A 30 4.70 12.29 -9.32
N ASN A 31 3.60 11.61 -9.63
CA ASN A 31 2.38 12.29 -10.06
C ASN A 31 1.50 12.60 -8.85
N PRO A 32 1.28 13.89 -8.51
CA PRO A 32 0.55 14.29 -7.31
C PRO A 32 -0.93 13.90 -7.31
N ALA A 33 -1.51 13.61 -8.49
CA ALA A 33 -2.92 13.25 -8.59
C ALA A 33 -3.22 11.76 -8.25
N VAL A 34 -2.19 10.91 -8.17
CA VAL A 34 -2.38 9.46 -8.02
C VAL A 34 -2.76 9.07 -6.60
N CYS A 35 -2.01 9.53 -5.59
CA CYS A 35 -2.27 9.17 -4.20
C CYS A 35 -3.64 9.63 -3.70
N PRO A 36 -4.10 10.88 -3.96
CA PRO A 36 -5.46 11.30 -3.65
C PRO A 36 -6.52 10.39 -4.27
N LYS A 37 -6.30 9.93 -5.51
CA LYS A 37 -7.24 9.06 -6.20
C LYS A 37 -7.27 7.65 -5.61
N ILE A 38 -6.11 7.10 -5.22
CA ILE A 38 -6.04 5.80 -4.52
C ILE A 38 -6.81 5.89 -3.19
N ALA A 39 -6.57 6.92 -2.39
CA ALA A 39 -7.22 7.12 -1.11
C ALA A 39 -8.74 7.30 -1.24
N GLU A 40 -9.20 8.11 -2.20
CA GLU A 40 -10.62 8.31 -2.50
C GLU A 40 -11.30 7.01 -2.90
N LEU A 41 -10.76 6.29 -3.89
CA LEU A 41 -11.32 5.02 -4.37
C LEU A 41 -11.26 3.92 -3.31
N GLY A 42 -10.26 3.98 -2.43
CA GLY A 42 -10.10 3.07 -1.30
C GLY A 42 -11.06 3.30 -0.15
N GLY A 43 -11.82 4.40 -0.17
CA GLY A 43 -12.75 4.73 0.91
C GLY A 43 -12.05 5.30 2.16
N ALA A 44 -10.87 5.89 1.99
CA ALA A 44 -10.15 6.58 3.06
C ALA A 44 -10.97 7.75 3.61
N LYS A 45 -11.34 7.69 4.88
CA LYS A 45 -12.18 8.69 5.57
C LYS A 45 -11.97 8.63 7.09
N ALA A 46 -12.43 9.62 7.82
CA ALA A 46 -12.45 9.60 9.29
C ALA A 46 -13.16 8.36 9.85
N GLY A 47 -12.65 7.81 10.93
CA GLY A 47 -13.14 6.61 11.59
C GLY A 47 -12.67 5.29 10.96
N VAL A 48 -11.93 5.34 9.86
CA VAL A 48 -11.40 4.16 9.14
C VAL A 48 -9.91 4.00 9.44
N CYS A 49 -9.45 2.76 9.54
CA CYS A 49 -8.04 2.41 9.51
C CYS A 49 -7.61 2.04 8.09
N ALA A 50 -6.59 2.70 7.55
CA ALA A 50 -5.96 2.28 6.31
C ALA A 50 -4.80 1.32 6.60
N LEU A 51 -4.81 0.16 5.95
CA LEU A 51 -3.65 -0.72 5.84
C LEU A 51 -2.94 -0.41 4.52
N GLU A 52 -1.75 0.15 4.62
CA GLU A 52 -0.89 0.39 3.45
C GLU A 52 0.16 -0.70 3.32
N ILE A 53 0.42 -1.14 2.08
CA ILE A 53 1.45 -2.12 1.79
C ILE A 53 2.48 -1.49 0.86
N GLY A 54 3.70 -1.30 1.38
CA GLY A 54 4.79 -0.61 0.69
C GLY A 54 4.65 0.91 0.74
N THR A 55 5.35 1.54 1.67
CA THR A 55 5.27 3.00 1.92
C THR A 55 6.08 3.83 0.93
N GLY A 56 7.20 3.26 0.43
CA GLY A 56 8.21 4.05 -0.27
C GLY A 56 8.69 5.22 0.60
N VAL A 57 8.65 6.44 0.08
CA VAL A 57 9.02 7.66 0.85
C VAL A 57 7.82 8.28 1.60
N GLY A 58 6.68 7.60 1.67
CA GLY A 58 5.52 8.05 2.44
C GLY A 58 4.51 8.91 1.68
N VAL A 59 4.53 8.93 0.33
CA VAL A 59 3.59 9.76 -0.46
C VAL A 59 2.14 9.36 -0.23
N LEU A 60 1.83 8.06 -0.36
CA LEU A 60 0.48 7.55 -0.14
C LEU A 60 0.16 7.53 1.36
N THR A 61 1.13 7.18 2.21
CA THR A 61 0.99 7.18 3.68
C THR A 61 0.50 8.52 4.18
N LYS A 62 1.12 9.63 3.71
CA LYS A 62 0.71 10.99 4.06
C LYS A 62 -0.73 11.28 3.65
N GLU A 63 -1.11 10.95 2.43
CA GLU A 63 -2.48 11.16 1.93
C GLU A 63 -3.52 10.38 2.74
N LEU A 64 -3.18 9.15 3.15
CA LEU A 64 -4.03 8.33 4.02
C LEU A 64 -4.10 8.90 5.43
N ALA A 65 -2.98 9.38 5.98
CA ALA A 65 -2.93 9.99 7.31
C ALA A 65 -3.80 11.25 7.42
N GLU A 66 -3.88 12.05 6.36
CA GLU A 66 -4.73 13.24 6.30
C GLU A 66 -6.23 12.93 6.24
N ARG A 67 -6.61 11.69 5.90
CA ARG A 67 -8.02 11.29 5.70
C ARG A 67 -8.52 10.29 6.72
N CYS A 68 -7.69 9.36 7.14
CA CYS A 68 -8.06 8.23 8.00
C CYS A 68 -7.82 8.55 9.48
N GLU A 69 -8.56 7.86 10.32
CA GLU A 69 -8.33 7.89 11.77
C GLU A 69 -6.97 7.28 12.13
N LYS A 70 -6.59 6.22 11.45
CA LYS A 70 -5.33 5.51 11.65
C LYS A 70 -4.77 4.98 10.34
N VAL A 71 -3.45 4.96 10.24
CA VAL A 71 -2.72 4.29 9.15
C VAL A 71 -1.77 3.28 9.76
N ILE A 72 -1.89 2.02 9.33
CA ILE A 72 -0.92 0.97 9.61
C ILE A 72 -0.24 0.66 8.28
N ALA A 73 1.06 0.86 8.22
CA ALA A 73 1.83 0.66 6.99
C ALA A 73 2.86 -0.45 7.17
N VAL A 74 2.88 -1.43 6.27
CA VAL A 74 3.85 -2.52 6.27
C VAL A 74 4.89 -2.25 5.19
N GLU A 75 6.18 -2.13 5.60
CA GLU A 75 7.30 -1.84 4.70
C GLU A 75 8.42 -2.85 4.91
N ILE A 76 8.93 -3.42 3.81
CA ILE A 76 10.01 -4.42 3.87
C ILE A 76 11.40 -3.78 3.93
N ASP A 77 11.56 -2.60 3.35
CA ASP A 77 12.85 -1.92 3.27
C ASP A 77 13.13 -1.08 4.51
N THR A 78 13.86 -1.66 5.46
CA THR A 78 14.25 -0.99 6.70
C THR A 78 15.17 0.21 6.46
N SER A 79 15.82 0.33 5.30
CA SER A 79 16.66 1.48 4.97
C SER A 79 15.87 2.77 4.75
N LEU A 80 14.55 2.64 4.52
CA LEU A 80 13.64 3.79 4.43
C LEU A 80 13.27 4.39 5.80
N LYS A 81 13.59 3.71 6.90
CA LYS A 81 13.21 4.15 8.25
C LYS A 81 13.55 5.61 8.53
N PRO A 82 14.80 6.09 8.37
CA PRO A 82 15.15 7.49 8.66
C PRO A 82 14.43 8.50 7.74
N ILE A 83 14.12 8.09 6.50
CA ILE A 83 13.35 8.91 5.56
C ILE A 83 11.90 9.02 6.03
N LEU A 84 11.28 7.91 6.41
CA LEU A 84 9.89 7.88 6.88
C LEU A 84 9.71 8.60 8.21
N GLU A 85 10.70 8.52 9.12
CA GLU A 85 10.71 9.32 10.35
C GLU A 85 10.70 10.83 10.06
N GLU A 86 11.39 11.29 9.01
CA GLU A 86 11.36 12.70 8.61
C GLU A 86 10.09 13.08 7.86
N THR A 87 9.67 12.28 6.88
CA THR A 87 8.56 12.63 5.98
C THR A 87 7.19 12.55 6.65
N LEU A 88 7.08 11.73 7.70
CA LEU A 88 5.84 11.47 8.44
C LEU A 88 5.87 12.03 9.87
N ALA A 89 6.86 12.84 10.23
CA ALA A 89 7.02 13.40 11.57
C ALA A 89 5.80 14.18 12.10
N ASP A 90 5.01 14.75 11.20
CA ASP A 90 3.83 15.56 11.55
C ASP A 90 2.55 14.71 11.75
N TYR A 91 2.61 13.38 11.59
CA TYR A 91 1.47 12.47 11.63
C TYR A 91 1.58 11.48 12.79
N ASP A 92 0.82 11.72 13.85
CA ASP A 92 0.75 10.88 15.05
C ASP A 92 -0.18 9.67 14.91
N ASN A 93 -0.99 9.65 13.85
CA ASN A 93 -1.92 8.57 13.52
C ASN A 93 -1.31 7.50 12.56
N VAL A 94 -0.01 7.58 12.27
CA VAL A 94 0.70 6.64 11.39
C VAL A 94 1.58 5.69 12.20
N GLU A 95 1.45 4.40 11.95
CA GLU A 95 2.30 3.37 12.51
C GLU A 95 2.92 2.53 11.40
N ILE A 96 4.27 2.50 11.33
CA ILE A 96 5.00 1.73 10.34
C ILE A 96 5.54 0.46 10.97
N VAL A 97 5.22 -0.67 10.34
CA VAL A 97 5.69 -2.00 10.71
C VAL A 97 6.71 -2.44 9.66
N PHE A 98 7.97 -2.50 10.04
CA PHE A 98 9.03 -2.99 9.16
C PHE A 98 9.04 -4.51 9.14
N ALA A 99 8.38 -5.09 8.13
CA ALA A 99 8.22 -6.54 7.97
C ALA A 99 7.91 -6.92 6.52
N ASP A 100 8.09 -8.19 6.19
CA ASP A 100 7.56 -8.75 4.94
C ASP A 100 6.06 -9.01 5.09
N VAL A 101 5.25 -8.38 4.25
CA VAL A 101 3.80 -8.56 4.23
C VAL A 101 3.38 -10.01 3.97
N MET A 102 4.21 -10.77 3.25
CA MET A 102 3.94 -12.18 2.96
C MET A 102 4.10 -13.09 4.20
N GLU A 103 4.95 -12.69 5.15
CA GLU A 103 5.22 -13.42 6.38
C GLU A 103 4.42 -12.85 7.59
N THR A 104 3.88 -11.65 7.47
CA THR A 104 3.17 -10.96 8.55
C THR A 104 1.78 -11.56 8.77
N ASP A 105 1.42 -11.84 10.01
CA ASP A 105 0.02 -12.11 10.38
C ASP A 105 -0.77 -10.81 10.43
N LEU A 106 -1.35 -10.45 9.28
CA LEU A 106 -2.12 -9.21 9.14
C LEU A 106 -3.37 -9.19 10.02
N ALA A 107 -3.95 -10.37 10.32
CA ALA A 107 -5.14 -10.44 11.17
C ALA A 107 -4.79 -10.09 12.62
N ALA A 108 -3.71 -10.68 13.15
CA ALA A 108 -3.22 -10.35 14.47
C ALA A 108 -2.78 -8.89 14.58
N LEU A 109 -2.08 -8.39 13.56
CA LEU A 109 -1.64 -6.99 13.48
C LEU A 109 -2.82 -6.01 13.56
N LEU A 110 -3.87 -6.23 12.77
CA LEU A 110 -5.04 -5.37 12.75
C LEU A 110 -5.87 -5.50 14.04
N ALA A 111 -5.99 -6.71 14.59
CA ALA A 111 -6.68 -6.92 15.87
C ALA A 111 -5.99 -6.20 17.04
N GLU A 112 -4.67 -6.14 17.03
CA GLU A 112 -3.89 -5.42 18.05
C GLU A 112 -3.95 -3.91 17.88
N LYS A 113 -3.75 -3.43 16.63
CA LYS A 113 -3.47 -2.01 16.37
C LYS A 113 -4.67 -1.19 15.94
N ALA A 114 -5.72 -1.82 15.44
CA ALA A 114 -6.96 -1.18 14.99
C ALA A 114 -8.21 -1.96 15.43
N PRO A 115 -8.34 -2.29 16.74
CA PRO A 115 -9.43 -3.13 17.23
C PRO A 115 -10.81 -2.50 16.96
N GLY A 116 -11.67 -3.25 16.25
CA GLY A 116 -13.04 -2.83 15.96
C GLY A 116 -13.19 -1.72 14.90
N MET A 117 -12.11 -1.28 14.27
CA MET A 117 -12.18 -0.30 13.20
C MET A 117 -12.56 -0.93 11.87
N GLU A 118 -13.25 -0.19 11.03
CA GLU A 118 -13.36 -0.50 9.61
C GLU A 118 -11.97 -0.39 8.98
N VAL A 119 -11.57 -1.39 8.19
CA VAL A 119 -10.25 -1.42 7.55
C VAL A 119 -10.39 -1.32 6.04
N VAL A 120 -9.60 -0.47 5.43
CA VAL A 120 -9.40 -0.41 3.98
C VAL A 120 -7.94 -0.70 3.65
N VAL A 121 -7.69 -1.34 2.50
CA VAL A 121 -6.32 -1.60 2.02
C VAL A 121 -6.02 -0.66 0.85
N CYS A 122 -4.92 0.08 0.95
CA CYS A 122 -4.42 0.94 -0.10
C CYS A 122 -2.95 0.63 -0.38
N ALA A 123 -2.58 0.42 -1.65
CA ALA A 123 -1.20 0.09 -1.96
C ALA A 123 -0.77 0.55 -3.36
N ASN A 124 0.51 0.91 -3.47
CA ASN A 124 1.23 1.05 -4.72
C ASN A 124 2.24 -0.09 -4.82
N LEU A 125 1.83 -1.22 -5.40
CA LEU A 125 2.59 -2.47 -5.32
C LEU A 125 3.71 -2.55 -6.36
N PRO A 126 4.90 -3.04 -5.97
CA PRO A 126 5.91 -3.47 -6.92
C PRO A 126 5.38 -4.60 -7.82
N TYR A 127 5.80 -4.60 -9.07
CA TYR A 127 5.23 -5.45 -10.12
C TYR A 127 5.31 -6.95 -9.84
N TYR A 128 6.45 -7.38 -9.26
CA TYR A 128 6.73 -8.80 -9.02
C TYR A 128 5.92 -9.40 -7.84
N ILE A 129 5.35 -8.55 -6.96
CA ILE A 129 4.64 -8.99 -5.76
C ILE A 129 3.13 -8.70 -5.83
N THR A 130 2.66 -8.06 -6.90
CA THR A 130 1.25 -7.63 -7.04
C THR A 130 0.26 -8.77 -6.79
N SER A 131 0.33 -9.86 -7.56
CA SER A 131 -0.61 -10.98 -7.41
C SER A 131 -0.50 -11.71 -6.07
N PRO A 132 0.71 -12.05 -5.58
CA PRO A 132 0.87 -12.63 -4.25
C PRO A 132 0.25 -11.79 -3.13
N VAL A 133 0.46 -10.48 -3.12
CA VAL A 133 -0.07 -9.58 -2.08
C VAL A 133 -1.60 -9.52 -2.14
N ILE A 134 -2.18 -9.36 -3.34
CA ILE A 134 -3.65 -9.36 -3.50
C ILE A 134 -4.23 -10.67 -2.97
N MET A 135 -3.68 -11.81 -3.38
CA MET A 135 -4.14 -13.12 -2.89
C MET A 135 -3.98 -13.26 -1.38
N ARG A 136 -2.84 -12.83 -0.82
CA ARG A 136 -2.60 -12.85 0.63
C ARG A 136 -3.68 -12.09 1.40
N VAL A 137 -4.06 -10.90 0.93
CA VAL A 137 -5.13 -10.09 1.56
C VAL A 137 -6.48 -10.78 1.43
N LEU A 138 -6.84 -11.28 0.25
CA LEU A 138 -8.12 -11.95 0.01
C LEU A 138 -8.27 -13.24 0.80
N GLU A 139 -7.22 -14.05 0.90
CA GLU A 139 -7.23 -15.34 1.61
C GLU A 139 -7.17 -15.17 3.14
N SER A 140 -6.64 -14.08 3.64
CA SER A 140 -6.46 -13.83 5.08
C SER A 140 -7.78 -13.61 5.85
N ARG A 141 -8.92 -13.49 5.15
CA ARG A 141 -10.24 -13.23 5.75
C ARG A 141 -10.27 -12.01 6.68
N LEU A 142 -9.44 -11.02 6.37
CA LEU A 142 -9.42 -9.76 7.11
C LEU A 142 -10.78 -9.05 6.98
N PRO A 143 -11.19 -8.29 8.01
CA PRO A 143 -12.40 -7.47 7.96
C PRO A 143 -12.18 -6.21 7.10
N VAL A 144 -11.70 -6.41 5.85
CA VAL A 144 -11.39 -5.35 4.91
C VAL A 144 -12.66 -5.02 4.13
N SER A 145 -13.08 -3.75 4.17
CA SER A 145 -14.27 -3.27 3.45
C SER A 145 -13.97 -2.92 1.97
N ALA A 146 -12.73 -2.52 1.68
CA ALA A 146 -12.27 -2.23 0.32
C ALA A 146 -10.77 -2.44 0.18
N MET A 147 -10.33 -2.82 -1.04
CA MET A 147 -8.91 -2.88 -1.41
C MET A 147 -8.70 -2.10 -2.71
N THR A 148 -7.85 -1.07 -2.66
CA THR A 148 -7.47 -0.29 -3.84
C THR A 148 -5.97 -0.38 -4.04
N VAL A 149 -5.57 -0.86 -5.20
CA VAL A 149 -4.17 -1.07 -5.55
C VAL A 149 -3.82 -0.39 -6.85
N MET A 150 -2.68 0.26 -6.88
CA MET A 150 -2.07 0.69 -8.14
C MET A 150 -1.16 -0.43 -8.62
N VAL A 151 -1.40 -0.87 -9.85
CA VAL A 151 -0.66 -1.97 -10.48
C VAL A 151 -0.34 -1.61 -11.93
N GLN A 152 0.55 -2.37 -12.57
CA GLN A 152 0.76 -2.23 -14.02
C GLN A 152 -0.54 -2.54 -14.79
N LYS A 153 -0.68 -1.89 -15.96
CA LYS A 153 -1.84 -2.06 -16.83
C LYS A 153 -2.07 -3.53 -17.19
N GLU A 154 -1.01 -4.26 -17.52
CA GLU A 154 -1.07 -5.68 -17.89
C GLU A 154 -1.56 -6.56 -16.72
N ALA A 155 -1.19 -6.22 -15.49
CA ALA A 155 -1.70 -6.91 -14.29
C ALA A 155 -3.18 -6.55 -14.06
N ALA A 156 -3.56 -5.28 -14.23
CA ALA A 156 -4.95 -4.85 -14.13
C ALA A 156 -5.83 -5.53 -15.19
N ASP A 157 -5.37 -5.59 -16.44
CA ASP A 157 -6.09 -6.26 -17.54
C ASP A 157 -6.35 -7.74 -17.22
N ARG A 158 -5.40 -8.43 -16.58
CA ARG A 158 -5.57 -9.83 -16.12
C ARG A 158 -6.56 -9.95 -14.95
N ILE A 159 -6.48 -9.05 -13.97
CA ILE A 159 -7.37 -9.05 -12.80
C ILE A 159 -8.82 -8.77 -13.22
N CYS A 160 -9.01 -7.87 -14.18
CA CYS A 160 -10.31 -7.46 -14.69
C CYS A 160 -10.81 -8.30 -15.89
N ALA A 161 -10.08 -9.34 -16.29
CA ALA A 161 -10.40 -10.17 -17.43
C ALA A 161 -11.73 -10.92 -17.23
N LYS A 162 -12.53 -10.99 -18.30
CA LYS A 162 -13.78 -11.74 -18.28
C LYS A 162 -13.52 -13.24 -18.42
N PRO A 163 -14.38 -14.09 -17.82
CA PRO A 163 -14.32 -15.53 -18.02
C PRO A 163 -14.30 -15.90 -19.52
N GLY A 164 -13.40 -16.82 -19.91
CA GLY A 164 -13.23 -17.27 -21.29
C GLY A 164 -12.28 -16.44 -22.15
N THR A 165 -11.65 -15.38 -21.61
CA THR A 165 -10.57 -14.66 -22.29
C THR A 165 -9.20 -15.27 -22.00
N ARG A 166 -8.20 -15.00 -22.86
CA ARG A 166 -6.80 -15.46 -22.64
C ARG A 166 -6.15 -14.82 -21.41
N ASP A 167 -6.70 -13.71 -20.93
CA ASP A 167 -6.14 -12.91 -19.83
C ASP A 167 -6.67 -13.32 -18.46
N LEU A 168 -7.50 -14.39 -18.40
CA LEU A 168 -8.05 -14.91 -17.17
C LEU A 168 -6.92 -15.35 -16.23
N SER A 169 -6.90 -14.79 -15.02
CA SER A 169 -5.89 -15.10 -14.01
C SER A 169 -6.39 -16.16 -13.00
N LEU A 170 -5.46 -16.74 -12.24
CA LEU A 170 -5.79 -17.66 -11.14
C LEU A 170 -6.69 -17.03 -10.06
N ILE A 171 -6.67 -15.70 -9.92
CA ILE A 171 -7.54 -14.97 -8.98
C ILE A 171 -9.02 -15.19 -9.31
N HIS A 172 -9.39 -15.20 -10.61
CA HIS A 172 -10.77 -15.43 -11.03
C HIS A 172 -11.21 -16.90 -10.85
N ILE A 173 -10.26 -17.82 -10.74
CA ILE A 173 -10.55 -19.26 -10.56
C ILE A 173 -10.75 -19.59 -9.08
N SER A 174 -9.97 -18.96 -8.19
CA SER A 174 -10.01 -19.23 -6.75
C SER A 174 -11.16 -18.54 -6.00
N GLU A 175 -11.68 -17.44 -6.57
CA GLU A 175 -12.84 -16.72 -6.03
C GLU A 175 -14.00 -16.68 -7.05
N PRO A 176 -14.82 -17.73 -7.16
CA PRO A 176 -16.04 -17.63 -7.95
C PRO A 176 -16.94 -16.58 -7.32
N THR A 177 -17.15 -15.48 -8.03
CA THR A 177 -18.06 -14.40 -7.63
C THR A 177 -19.42 -15.01 -7.27
N ARG A 178 -19.76 -15.03 -6.00
CA ARG A 178 -21.15 -15.24 -5.59
C ARG A 178 -21.90 -13.94 -5.89
N LEU A 179 -22.66 -13.97 -6.94
CA LEU A 179 -23.70 -12.98 -7.21
C LEU A 179 -24.83 -13.14 -6.19
#